data_1939479112476458ffb926fb1e8e78d3
#
_entry.id   1939479112476458ffb926fb1e8e78d3
#
_cell.length_a   1.000
_cell.length_b   1.000
_cell.length_c   1.000
_cell.angle_alpha   90.00
_cell.angle_beta   90.00
_cell.angle_gamma   90.00
#
_symmetry.space_group_name_H-M   'P 1'
#
loop_
_entity.id
_entity.type
_entity.pdbx_description
1 polymer ?
#
loop_
_entity_poly.entity_id
_entity_poly.type
_entity_poly.pdbx_seq_one_letter_code
_entity_poly.pdbx_strand_id
1 'polypeptide(L)'
;MDECVVDFVILVLDAGNSSIILGVYKSNKLLYQWRMVTDRQKSEDELAMQVKAFFNHKNIEFTEIQGIIISSVVPPLMYCLELMCLKYFKLKPLIVGPGVKTGLNIK
;
A
#
# COMPACT_ATOMS: atom_id res chain seq x y z
N MET A 1 27.81 7.75 -10.11
CA MET A 1 27.37 7.49 -10.04
C MET A 1 26.84 6.92 -9.56
N ASP A 2 26.44 6.92 -9.07
CA ASP A 2 25.96 6.36 -8.66
C ASP A 2 25.13 5.90 -9.00
N GLU A 3 24.99 5.67 -9.53
CA GLU A 3 24.34 5.15 -9.94
C GLU A 3 23.76 4.08 -9.76
N CYS A 4 24.04 3.62 -9.36
CA CYS A 4 23.47 2.37 -8.99
C CYS A 4 22.40 2.52 -8.03
N VAL A 5 21.82 3.58 -7.94
CA VAL A 5 20.70 3.81 -7.07
C VAL A 5 19.48 3.15 -7.69
N VAL A 6 18.97 2.14 -7.02
CA VAL A 6 17.73 1.53 -7.43
C VAL A 6 16.60 2.28 -6.79
N ASP A 7 15.75 2.86 -7.60
CA ASP A 7 14.59 3.60 -7.09
C ASP A 7 13.47 2.64 -6.77
N PHE A 8 13.50 2.10 -5.57
CA PHE A 8 12.41 1.23 -5.13
C PHE A 8 11.16 2.04 -4.86
N VAL A 9 10.08 1.61 -5.47
CA VAL A 9 8.78 2.24 -5.25
C VAL A 9 7.94 1.28 -4.44
N ILE A 10 7.54 1.70 -3.26
CA ILE A 10 6.84 0.85 -2.31
C ILE A 10 5.52 1.49 -1.93
N LEU A 11 4.49 0.67 -1.88
CA LEU A 11 3.18 1.10 -1.40
C LEU A 11 3.02 0.63 0.03
N VAL A 12 2.67 1.55 0.92
CA VAL A 12 2.42 1.24 2.32
C VAL A 12 0.95 1.47 2.62
N LEU A 13 0.31 0.46 3.16
CA LEU A 13 -1.11 0.53 3.52
C LEU A 13 -1.24 0.40 5.03
N ASP A 14 -1.74 1.44 5.66
CA ASP A 14 -1.95 1.44 7.09
C ASP A 14 -3.46 1.42 7.32
N ALA A 15 -3.98 0.25 7.64
CA ALA A 15 -5.41 0.03 7.70
C ALA A 15 -5.89 0.01 9.14
N GLY A 16 -6.68 1.00 9.49
CA GLY A 16 -7.28 1.11 10.81
C GLY A 16 -8.78 0.88 10.76
N ASN A 17 -9.41 1.02 11.89
CA ASN A 17 -10.85 0.82 11.99
C ASN A 17 -11.65 1.88 11.23
N SER A 18 -11.14 3.08 11.17
CA SER A 18 -11.86 4.19 10.56
C SER A 18 -11.38 4.53 9.17
N SER A 19 -10.10 4.39 8.93
CA SER A 19 -9.55 4.79 7.65
C SER A 19 -8.34 3.97 7.28
N ILE A 20 -8.06 3.96 5.99
CA ILE A 20 -6.87 3.34 5.44
C ILE A 20 -6.02 4.45 4.86
N ILE A 21 -4.77 4.49 5.26
CA ILE A 21 -3.84 5.49 4.73
C ILE A 21 -2.90 4.79 3.78
N LEU A 22 -2.81 5.34 2.57
CA LEU A 22 -1.94 4.80 1.55
C LEU A 22 -0.77 5.76 1.35
N GLY A 23 0.42 5.21 1.28
CA GLY A 23 1.59 6.02 1.02
C GLY A 23 2.42 5.39 -0.07
N VAL A 24 2.87 6.19 -1.02
CA VAL A 24 3.79 5.73 -2.05
C VAL A 24 5.15 6.34 -1.74
N TYR A 25 6.10 5.46 -1.51
CA TYR A 25 7.46 5.84 -1.16
C TYR A 25 8.40 5.48 -2.29
N LYS A 26 9.34 6.35 -2.54
CA LYS A 26 10.38 6.09 -3.51
C LYS A 26 11.70 6.41 -2.85
N SER A 27 12.55 5.40 -2.70
CA SER A 27 13.86 5.55 -2.07
C SER A 27 13.76 6.21 -0.70
N ASN A 28 12.85 5.72 0.12
CA ASN A 28 12.62 6.19 1.49
C ASN A 28 11.99 7.57 1.58
N LYS A 29 11.52 8.08 0.48
CA LYS A 29 10.89 9.38 0.45
C LYS A 29 9.41 9.21 0.16
N LEU A 30 8.57 9.81 1.01
CA LEU A 30 7.13 9.77 0.77
C LEU A 30 6.80 10.71 -0.38
N LEU A 31 6.29 10.14 -1.46
CA LEU A 31 5.91 10.93 -2.61
C LEU A 31 4.47 11.38 -2.56
N TYR A 32 3.58 10.44 -2.23
CA TYR A 32 2.14 10.71 -2.24
C TYR A 32 1.50 9.99 -1.08
N GLN A 33 0.45 10.57 -0.57
CA GLN A 33 -0.31 9.96 0.52
C GLN A 33 -1.78 10.25 0.31
N TRP A 34 -2.60 9.24 0.53
CA TRP A 34 -4.04 9.36 0.42
C TRP A 34 -4.68 8.68 1.60
N ARG A 35 -5.93 8.99 1.79
CA ARG A 35 -6.71 8.43 2.87
C ARG A 35 -8.07 8.04 2.33
N MET A 36 -8.54 6.86 2.73
CA MET A 36 -9.87 6.45 2.36
C MET A 36 -10.56 5.90 3.58
N VAL A 37 -11.88 5.96 3.57
CA VAL A 37 -12.68 5.45 4.68
C VAL A 37 -12.62 3.93 4.67
N THR A 38 -12.48 3.34 5.84
CA THR A 38 -12.53 1.90 5.96
C THR A 38 -13.96 1.42 5.72
N ASP A 39 -14.13 0.54 4.75
CA ASP A 39 -15.41 -0.05 4.43
C ASP A 39 -15.22 -1.54 4.35
N ARG A 40 -15.70 -2.26 5.35
CA ARG A 40 -15.48 -3.70 5.44
C ARG A 40 -16.31 -4.49 4.46
N GLN A 41 -17.22 -3.84 3.78
CA GLN A 41 -18.07 -4.51 2.81
C GLN A 41 -17.54 -4.42 1.40
N LYS A 42 -16.49 -3.65 1.18
CA LYS A 42 -15.90 -3.55 -0.14
C LYS A 42 -15.14 -4.83 -0.47
N SER A 43 -15.28 -5.24 -1.73
CA SER A 43 -14.50 -6.35 -2.24
C SER A 43 -13.09 -5.87 -2.57
N GLU A 44 -12.22 -6.84 -2.84
CA GLU A 44 -10.87 -6.49 -3.27
C GLU A 44 -10.89 -5.72 -4.58
N ASP A 45 -11.88 -5.99 -5.43
CA ASP A 45 -12.00 -5.28 -6.70
C ASP A 45 -12.37 -3.82 -6.48
N GLU A 46 -13.29 -3.57 -5.55
CA GLU A 46 -13.71 -2.21 -5.27
C GLU A 46 -12.57 -1.40 -4.65
N LEU A 47 -11.82 -2.04 -3.76
CA LEU A 47 -10.66 -1.38 -3.17
C LEU A 47 -9.62 -1.05 -4.23
N ALA A 48 -9.40 -2.00 -5.15
CA ALA A 48 -8.43 -1.80 -6.21
C ALA A 48 -8.83 -0.64 -7.12
N MET A 49 -10.11 -0.53 -7.42
CA MET A 49 -10.57 0.57 -8.26
C MET A 49 -10.37 1.91 -7.59
N GLN A 50 -10.57 1.95 -6.29
CA GLN A 50 -10.38 3.17 -5.54
C GLN A 50 -8.89 3.55 -5.50
N VAL A 51 -8.03 2.58 -5.29
CA VAL A 51 -6.59 2.82 -5.32
C VAL A 51 -6.15 3.25 -6.71
N LYS A 52 -6.73 2.63 -7.73
CA LYS A 52 -6.41 2.99 -9.10
C LYS A 52 -6.78 4.44 -9.40
N ALA A 53 -7.91 4.89 -8.86
CA ALA A 53 -8.30 6.28 -9.06
C ALA A 53 -7.28 7.24 -8.44
N PHE A 54 -6.81 6.92 -7.25
CA PHE A 54 -5.76 7.71 -6.61
C PHE A 54 -4.50 7.74 -7.47
N PHE A 55 -4.09 6.57 -7.94
CA PHE A 55 -2.88 6.44 -8.75
C PHE A 55 -3.00 7.21 -10.06
N ASN A 56 -4.16 7.12 -10.70
CA ASN A 56 -4.36 7.82 -11.96
C ASN A 56 -4.22 9.32 -11.80
N HIS A 57 -4.61 9.82 -10.64
CA HIS A 57 -4.50 11.24 -10.34
C HIS A 57 -3.04 11.72 -10.38
N LYS A 58 -2.12 10.81 -10.12
CA LYS A 58 -0.69 11.12 -10.10
C LYS A 58 0.07 10.42 -11.21
N ASN A 59 -0.65 9.83 -12.15
CA ASN A 59 -0.04 9.15 -13.29
C ASN A 59 0.90 8.01 -12.86
N ILE A 60 0.47 7.25 -11.87
CA ILE A 60 1.21 6.09 -11.40
C ILE A 60 0.51 4.84 -11.87
N GLU A 61 1.29 3.87 -12.34
CA GLU A 61 0.75 2.58 -12.74
C GLU A 61 0.97 1.57 -11.62
N PHE A 62 0.08 0.61 -11.51
CA PHE A 62 0.25 -0.48 -10.54
C PHE A 62 1.57 -1.20 -10.76
N THR A 63 2.00 -1.30 -12.01
CA THR A 63 3.25 -1.99 -12.35
C THR A 63 4.49 -1.28 -11.85
N GLU A 64 4.37 -0.01 -11.48
CA GLU A 64 5.52 0.72 -10.94
C GLU A 64 5.80 0.36 -9.50
N ILE A 65 4.83 -0.24 -8.81
CA ILE A 65 4.99 -0.63 -7.42
C ILE A 65 5.80 -1.91 -7.36
N GLN A 66 6.87 -1.91 -6.60
CA GLN A 66 7.77 -3.04 -6.51
C GLN A 66 7.64 -3.81 -5.21
N GLY A 67 7.02 -3.21 -4.21
CA GLY A 67 6.78 -3.88 -2.95
C GLY A 67 5.62 -3.26 -2.24
N ILE A 68 4.97 -4.03 -1.38
CA ILE A 68 3.82 -3.55 -0.63
C ILE A 68 3.96 -3.96 0.81
N ILE A 69 3.69 -3.04 1.72
CA ILE A 69 3.68 -3.31 3.15
C ILE A 69 2.29 -2.99 3.66
N ILE A 70 1.71 -3.92 4.41
CA ILE A 70 0.40 -3.72 5.00
C ILE A 70 0.52 -3.80 6.52
N SER A 71 0.04 -2.77 7.18
CA SER A 71 -0.11 -2.76 8.62
C SER A 71 -1.61 -2.66 8.92
N SER A 72 -2.13 -3.58 9.71
CA SER A 72 -3.56 -3.58 9.95
C SER A 72 -3.89 -4.15 11.31
N VAL A 73 -4.94 -3.58 11.94
CA VAL A 73 -5.51 -4.12 13.15
C VAL A 73 -6.90 -4.69 12.89
N VAL A 74 -7.29 -4.80 11.62
CA VAL A 74 -8.64 -5.24 11.24
C VAL A 74 -8.50 -6.51 10.39
N PRO A 75 -8.61 -7.70 11.00
CA PRO A 75 -8.35 -8.94 10.28
C PRO A 75 -9.19 -9.16 9.02
N PRO A 76 -10.49 -8.89 9.00
CA PRO A 76 -11.25 -9.09 7.76
C PRO A 76 -10.76 -8.20 6.62
N LEU A 77 -10.35 -6.99 6.95
CA LEU A 77 -9.84 -6.05 5.96
C LEU A 77 -8.50 -6.51 5.40
N MET A 78 -7.72 -7.14 6.26
CA MET A 78 -6.42 -7.69 5.90
C MET A 78 -6.52 -8.65 4.74
N TYR A 79 -7.50 -9.53 4.82
CA TYR A 79 -7.71 -10.54 3.79
C TYR A 79 -8.01 -9.89 2.44
N CYS A 80 -8.89 -8.90 2.46
CA CYS A 80 -9.24 -8.16 1.25
C CYS A 80 -8.04 -7.45 0.65
N LEU A 81 -7.25 -6.82 1.51
CA LEU A 81 -6.07 -6.09 1.04
C LEU A 81 -5.04 -7.03 0.44
N GLU A 82 -4.87 -8.19 1.06
CA GLU A 82 -3.95 -9.18 0.52
C GLU A 82 -4.39 -9.65 -0.86
N LEU A 83 -5.67 -9.94 -1.01
CA LEU A 83 -6.20 -10.37 -2.30
C LEU A 83 -6.01 -9.30 -3.36
N MET A 84 -6.24 -8.06 -2.99
CA MET A 84 -6.06 -6.96 -3.91
C MET A 84 -4.62 -6.88 -4.39
N CYS A 85 -3.68 -7.02 -3.46
CA CYS A 85 -2.27 -6.95 -3.82
C CYS A 85 -1.87 -8.06 -4.77
N LEU A 86 -2.32 -9.28 -4.48
CA LEU A 86 -1.98 -10.41 -5.33
C LEU A 86 -2.63 -10.31 -6.70
N LYS A 87 -3.85 -9.86 -6.73
CA LYS A 87 -4.65 -9.84 -7.95
C LYS A 87 -4.26 -8.72 -8.90
N TYR A 88 -4.07 -7.54 -8.36
CA TYR A 88 -3.87 -6.34 -9.17
C TYR A 88 -2.43 -5.88 -9.26
N PHE A 89 -1.68 -6.04 -8.19
CA PHE A 89 -0.27 -5.65 -8.19
C PHE A 89 0.65 -6.82 -8.52
N LYS A 90 0.13 -8.04 -8.44
CA LYS A 90 0.90 -9.26 -8.64
C LYS A 90 2.06 -9.36 -7.67
N LEU A 91 1.85 -8.82 -6.49
CA LEU A 91 2.88 -8.81 -5.45
C LEU A 91 2.31 -9.39 -4.18
N LYS A 92 3.15 -10.11 -3.46
CA LYS A 92 2.79 -10.58 -2.13
C LYS A 92 3.19 -9.53 -1.12
N PRO A 93 2.24 -8.98 -0.36
CA PRO A 93 2.59 -7.92 0.59
C PRO A 93 3.32 -8.46 1.80
N LEU A 94 4.16 -7.61 2.36
CA LEU A 94 4.75 -7.87 3.66
C LEU A 94 3.77 -7.36 4.71
N ILE A 95 3.37 -8.24 5.61
CA ILE A 95 2.37 -7.89 6.60
C ILE A 95 3.03 -7.69 7.95
N VAL A 96 2.74 -6.56 8.57
CA VAL A 96 3.26 -6.26 9.90
C VAL A 96 2.10 -6.05 10.84
N GLY A 97 2.26 -6.54 12.07
CA GLY A 97 1.24 -6.37 13.07
C GLY A 97 1.35 -5.03 13.76
N PRO A 98 0.31 -4.69 14.52
CA PRO A 98 0.35 -3.45 15.28
C PRO A 98 1.48 -3.48 16.30
N GLY A 99 2.17 -2.39 16.41
CA GLY A 99 3.25 -2.27 17.37
C GLY A 99 4.55 -2.92 16.95
N VAL A 100 4.57 -3.58 15.81
CA VAL A 100 5.80 -4.18 15.32
C VAL A 100 6.68 -3.11 14.69
N LYS A 101 7.90 -3.08 15.13
CA LYS A 101 8.88 -2.17 14.54
C LYS A 101 9.56 -2.87 13.40
N THR A 102 9.35 -2.37 12.22
CA THR A 102 10.09 -2.91 11.09
C THR A 102 11.45 -2.27 11.03
N GLY A 103 12.35 -2.88 10.35
CA GLY A 103 13.64 -2.28 10.14
C GLY A 103 13.62 -1.18 9.09
N LEU A 104 12.49 -0.90 8.55
CA LEU A 104 12.39 0.05 7.44
C LEU A 104 12.49 1.49 7.87
N ASN A 105 12.12 1.76 9.10
CA ASN A 105 12.23 3.11 9.63
C ASN A 105 11.63 4.14 8.68
N ILE A 106 10.43 3.87 8.24
CA ILE A 106 9.73 4.76 7.32
C ILE A 106 9.18 5.92 8.13
N LYS A 107 9.57 7.06 7.80
CA LYS A 107 9.11 8.24 8.52
C LYS A 107 8.57 9.26 7.56
#